data_55d255220cc0c2beac68e69d37afaf0c
#
_entry.id   55d255220cc0c2beac68e69d37afaf0c
#
_cell.length_a   1.000
_cell.length_b   1.000
_cell.length_c   1.000
_cell.angle_alpha   90.00
_cell.angle_beta   90.00
_cell.angle_gamma   90.00
#
_symmetry.space_group_name_H-M   'P 1'
#
loop_
_entity.id
_entity.type
_entity.pdbx_description
1 polymer ?
#
loop_
_entity_poly.entity_id
_entity_poly.type
_entity_poly.pdbx_seq_one_letter_code
_entity_poly.pdbx_strand_id
1 'polypeptide(L)'
;MSRNDSEAAGRDDVDPGLPAEGSANGAASGRGKSSGRGRSSDGGASSDRSPSAEGSANGAVPEAETQTELEAFWTRARNVAGIAPLEAVLGQDDAASLRPPAFAFGDSPEMSDRLAKLVLDGEKSATSAWLASYEAEGIDIPEVGDLSIMCDGADRPLALLRTADVRKIPFADVGPEIARAEGEGTLDEWKAEHRDFFARECAALGIEFDPEGDVVVEFVEVLYRRDGA
;
A
#
# COMPACT_ATOMS: atom_id res chain seq x y z
N MET A 1 41.82 26.16 -53.00
CA MET A 1 40.84 25.75 -54.03
C MET A 1 39.94 24.75 -53.41
N SER A 2 38.83 25.24 -53.08
CA SER A 2 37.45 25.11 -53.61
C SER A 2 36.73 23.98 -52.98
N ARG A 3 35.77 24.37 -52.31
CA ARG A 3 34.29 24.37 -52.30
C ARG A 3 33.74 23.22 -51.50
N ASN A 4 33.02 23.48 -50.42
CA ASN A 4 31.64 23.95 -50.36
C ASN A 4 30.69 22.91 -50.91
N ASP A 5 29.88 22.32 -50.04
CA ASP A 5 28.44 22.38 -50.17
C ASP A 5 27.79 21.78 -48.91
N SER A 6 27.08 22.55 -48.32
CA SER A 6 25.88 22.69 -47.59
C SER A 6 24.77 21.75 -48.09
N GLU A 7 24.14 21.01 -47.18
CA GLU A 7 22.70 20.79 -47.33
C GLU A 7 22.05 20.57 -45.96
N ALA A 8 21.08 21.41 -45.71
CA ALA A 8 20.16 21.38 -44.57
C ALA A 8 19.03 20.44 -44.85
N ALA A 9 18.48 19.79 -43.85
CA ALA A 9 17.03 19.68 -43.72
C ALA A 9 16.64 18.79 -42.56
N GLY A 10 15.58 19.14 -41.93
CA GLY A 10 14.69 18.23 -41.24
C GLY A 10 14.59 18.48 -39.74
N ARG A 11 13.95 19.56 -39.36
CA ARG A 11 13.30 19.67 -38.04
C ARG A 11 11.98 18.93 -38.16
N ASP A 12 11.85 17.82 -37.51
CA ASP A 12 10.55 17.26 -37.18
C ASP A 12 10.14 17.78 -35.80
N ASP A 13 9.17 18.65 -35.83
CA ASP A 13 8.39 19.07 -34.67
C ASP A 13 7.66 17.85 -34.12
N VAL A 14 8.08 17.35 -32.96
CA VAL A 14 7.30 16.43 -32.17
C VAL A 14 6.57 17.25 -31.12
N ASP A 15 5.27 17.37 -31.34
CA ASP A 15 4.26 17.90 -30.43
C ASP A 15 4.38 17.19 -29.04
N PRO A 16 4.59 17.89 -27.94
CA PRO A 16 4.53 17.29 -26.62
C PRO A 16 3.04 17.16 -26.23
N GLY A 17 2.48 15.98 -26.49
CA GLY A 17 1.17 15.59 -25.96
C GLY A 17 1.16 15.70 -24.43
N LEU A 18 0.09 16.33 -23.97
CA LEU A 18 -0.28 16.51 -22.56
C LEU A 18 -0.19 15.20 -21.78
N PRO A 19 0.31 15.23 -20.53
CA PRO A 19 0.24 14.06 -19.67
C PRO A 19 -1.21 13.76 -19.28
N ALA A 20 -1.60 12.52 -19.46
CA ALA A 20 -2.84 11.98 -18.94
C ALA A 20 -2.79 12.04 -17.40
N GLU A 21 -3.83 12.60 -16.81
CA GLU A 21 -4.03 12.61 -15.37
C GLU A 21 -4.24 11.16 -14.87
N GLY A 22 -3.17 10.59 -14.30
CA GLY A 22 -3.21 9.31 -13.62
C GLY A 22 -3.55 9.52 -12.15
N SER A 23 -4.68 8.97 -11.74
CA SER A 23 -5.12 8.94 -10.34
C SER A 23 -4.18 8.03 -9.55
N ALA A 24 -3.43 8.59 -8.62
CA ALA A 24 -2.51 7.84 -7.78
C ALA A 24 -3.28 7.08 -6.69
N ASN A 25 -3.28 5.77 -6.76
CA ASN A 25 -3.60 4.90 -5.63
C ASN A 25 -2.39 4.00 -5.37
N GLY A 26 -1.48 4.48 -4.54
CA GLY A 26 -0.36 3.68 -4.05
C GLY A 26 -0.85 2.67 -3.02
N ALA A 27 -0.76 1.40 -3.32
CA ALA A 27 -1.08 0.35 -2.39
C ALA A 27 0.19 -0.35 -1.95
N ALA A 28 0.60 -0.09 -0.71
CA ALA A 28 1.41 -1.08 -0.02
C ALA A 28 0.51 -2.29 0.26
N SER A 29 1.00 -3.49 -0.05
CA SER A 29 0.25 -4.75 -0.01
C SER A 29 -0.38 -5.04 1.36
N GLY A 30 -1.59 -4.57 1.57
CA GLY A 30 -2.42 -4.83 2.72
C GLY A 30 -3.88 -4.90 2.29
N ARG A 31 -4.43 -6.10 2.24
CA ARG A 31 -5.73 -6.39 1.66
C ARG A 31 -6.89 -5.89 2.49
N GLY A 32 -7.66 -4.97 1.94
CA GLY A 32 -9.05 -4.77 2.31
C GLY A 32 -9.93 -5.87 1.73
N LYS A 33 -10.63 -6.63 2.58
CA LYS A 33 -11.59 -7.65 2.13
C LYS A 33 -12.79 -6.99 1.46
N SER A 34 -12.96 -7.17 0.15
CA SER A 34 -14.22 -6.88 -0.53
C SER A 34 -15.21 -8.01 -0.28
N SER A 35 -16.31 -7.73 0.43
CA SER A 35 -17.44 -8.65 0.60
C SER A 35 -18.26 -8.72 -0.68
N GLY A 36 -18.13 -9.80 -1.44
CA GLY A 36 -18.99 -10.15 -2.57
C GLY A 36 -20.40 -10.46 -2.11
N ARG A 37 -21.40 -9.74 -2.61
CA ARG A 37 -22.83 -10.06 -2.47
C ARG A 37 -23.20 -11.18 -3.41
N GLY A 38 -23.41 -12.38 -2.88
CA GLY A 38 -24.15 -13.45 -3.55
C GLY A 38 -25.60 -13.41 -3.13
N ARG A 39 -26.52 -13.17 -4.08
CA ARG A 39 -27.96 -13.43 -3.91
C ARG A 39 -28.21 -14.90 -4.20
N SER A 40 -28.94 -15.57 -3.33
CA SER A 40 -29.86 -16.65 -3.74
C SER A 40 -30.95 -16.83 -2.71
N SER A 41 -32.14 -16.95 -3.25
CA SER A 41 -33.45 -17.04 -2.64
C SER A 41 -33.79 -18.45 -2.19
N ASP A 42 -34.76 -18.49 -1.27
CA ASP A 42 -35.83 -19.45 -1.02
C ASP A 42 -35.67 -20.59 -0.04
N GLY A 43 -36.56 -20.52 0.94
CA GLY A 43 -37.52 -21.61 1.26
C GLY A 43 -37.38 -22.36 2.57
N GLY A 44 -38.24 -22.10 3.56
CA GLY A 44 -38.85 -23.18 4.30
C GLY A 44 -38.52 -23.40 5.79
N ALA A 45 -39.33 -22.84 6.62
CA ALA A 45 -39.99 -23.39 7.84
C ALA A 45 -39.23 -24.11 8.97
N SER A 46 -39.41 -23.50 10.17
CA SER A 46 -39.77 -24.10 11.46
C SER A 46 -38.85 -25.07 12.19
N SER A 47 -38.35 -24.73 13.34
CA SER A 47 -38.70 -25.07 14.71
C SER A 47 -37.55 -24.85 15.70
N ASP A 48 -37.84 -24.00 16.67
CA ASP A 48 -37.58 -24.05 18.10
C ASP A 48 -36.44 -24.96 18.62
N ARG A 49 -35.43 -24.32 19.20
CA ARG A 49 -34.76 -24.61 20.48
C ARG A 49 -33.51 -23.75 20.68
N SER A 50 -33.62 -22.85 21.64
CA SER A 50 -32.41 -22.29 22.29
C SER A 50 -31.61 -23.39 22.98
N PRO A 51 -30.30 -23.28 23.00
CA PRO A 51 -29.61 -22.97 24.23
C PRO A 51 -28.57 -21.89 24.11
N SER A 52 -28.43 -21.16 25.18
CA SER A 52 -27.38 -20.18 25.49
C SER A 52 -25.98 -20.73 25.24
N ALA A 53 -25.21 -19.98 24.45
CA ALA A 53 -23.75 -20.10 24.44
C ALA A 53 -23.21 -18.67 24.36
N GLU A 54 -22.63 -18.24 25.45
CA GLU A 54 -21.79 -17.06 25.53
C GLU A 54 -20.59 -17.30 24.58
N GLY A 55 -20.66 -16.73 23.41
CA GLY A 55 -19.56 -16.65 22.45
C GLY A 55 -18.94 -15.28 22.57
N SER A 56 -17.66 -15.26 22.95
CA SER A 56 -16.76 -14.14 23.00
C SER A 56 -16.96 -13.26 21.76
N ALA A 57 -17.54 -12.09 21.92
CA ALA A 57 -17.57 -11.07 20.91
C ALA A 57 -16.16 -10.49 20.80
N ASN A 58 -15.40 -10.98 19.85
CA ASN A 58 -14.22 -10.28 19.37
C ASN A 58 -14.77 -9.07 18.63
N GLY A 59 -14.74 -7.91 19.29
CA GLY A 59 -15.37 -6.68 18.81
C GLY A 59 -14.63 -6.15 17.59
N ALA A 60 -15.11 -6.51 16.41
CA ALA A 60 -14.79 -5.77 15.21
C ALA A 60 -15.31 -4.35 15.39
N VAL A 61 -14.43 -3.36 15.33
CA VAL A 61 -14.80 -1.94 15.37
C VAL A 61 -15.71 -1.67 14.16
N PRO A 62 -16.86 -1.00 14.33
CA PRO A 62 -17.72 -0.69 13.20
C PRO A 62 -16.97 0.13 12.14
N GLU A 63 -17.13 -0.19 10.86
CA GLU A 63 -16.45 0.48 9.73
C GLU A 63 -16.59 2.02 9.79
N ALA A 64 -17.72 2.54 10.26
CA ALA A 64 -17.95 3.97 10.42
C ALA A 64 -17.04 4.61 11.49
N GLU A 65 -16.71 3.90 12.56
CA GLU A 65 -15.80 4.39 13.61
C GLU A 65 -14.36 4.42 13.10
N THR A 66 -13.93 3.38 12.39
CA THR A 66 -12.62 3.32 11.74
C THR A 66 -12.44 4.46 10.74
N GLN A 67 -13.45 4.74 9.90
CA GLN A 67 -13.40 5.86 8.95
C GLN A 67 -13.29 7.22 9.66
N THR A 68 -14.03 7.43 10.73
CA THR A 68 -13.96 8.66 11.53
C THR A 68 -12.57 8.82 12.17
N GLU A 69 -11.99 7.74 12.67
CA GLU A 69 -10.65 7.76 13.26
C GLU A 69 -9.57 8.06 12.24
N LEU A 70 -9.65 7.47 11.03
CA LEU A 70 -8.76 7.75 9.91
C LEU A 70 -8.83 9.22 9.47
N GLU A 71 -10.02 9.81 9.36
CA GLU A 71 -10.17 11.22 9.00
C GLU A 71 -9.59 12.16 10.08
N ALA A 72 -9.84 11.86 11.35
CA ALA A 72 -9.28 12.62 12.46
C ALA A 72 -7.74 12.53 12.51
N PHE A 73 -7.20 11.32 12.26
CA PHE A 73 -5.76 11.09 12.14
C PHE A 73 -5.18 11.89 10.98
N TRP A 74 -5.75 11.77 9.76
CA TRP A 74 -5.30 12.49 8.58
C TRP A 74 -5.27 14.01 8.79
N THR A 75 -6.35 14.56 9.34
CA THR A 75 -6.43 15.99 9.63
C THR A 75 -5.30 16.47 10.55
N ARG A 76 -4.94 15.68 11.56
CA ARG A 76 -3.84 15.99 12.47
C ARG A 76 -2.48 15.81 11.79
N ALA A 77 -2.28 14.66 11.12
CA ALA A 77 -1.03 14.29 10.48
C ALA A 77 -0.61 15.30 9.40
N ARG A 78 -1.53 15.69 8.50
CA ARG A 78 -1.25 16.68 7.44
C ARG A 78 -0.83 18.04 8.00
N ASN A 79 -1.47 18.48 9.10
CA ASN A 79 -1.12 19.75 9.72
C ASN A 79 0.27 19.73 10.35
N VAL A 80 0.64 18.64 11.04
CA VAL A 80 1.97 18.49 11.66
C VAL A 80 3.06 18.31 10.59
N ALA A 81 2.79 17.54 9.56
CA ALA A 81 3.72 17.33 8.43
C ALA A 81 3.83 18.54 7.49
N GLY A 82 3.04 19.60 7.70
CA GLY A 82 3.07 20.81 6.86
C GLY A 82 2.55 20.59 5.45
N ILE A 83 1.72 19.57 5.24
CA ILE A 83 1.09 19.28 3.96
C ILE A 83 -0.05 20.27 3.77
N ALA A 84 0.09 21.16 2.77
CA ALA A 84 -0.88 22.21 2.51
C ALA A 84 -2.27 21.61 2.22
N PRO A 85 -3.36 22.19 2.79
CA PRO A 85 -4.70 21.72 2.46
C PRO A 85 -4.98 21.99 0.99
N LEU A 86 -5.29 20.94 0.23
CA LEU A 86 -5.74 21.06 -1.16
C LEU A 86 -7.09 21.78 -1.30
N GLU A 87 -7.79 22.00 -0.18
CA GLU A 87 -9.03 22.80 -0.10
C GLU A 87 -8.90 24.19 -0.73
N ALA A 88 -7.69 24.78 -0.70
CA ALA A 88 -7.41 26.05 -1.35
C ALA A 88 -7.38 25.96 -2.89
N VAL A 89 -7.23 24.75 -3.45
CA VAL A 89 -7.04 24.52 -4.89
C VAL A 89 -8.27 23.92 -5.56
N LEU A 90 -9.02 23.06 -4.87
CA LEU A 90 -10.11 22.25 -5.46
C LEU A 90 -11.53 22.69 -5.03
N GLY A 91 -11.68 23.61 -4.07
CA GLY A 91 -13.01 23.98 -3.55
C GLY A 91 -13.61 22.91 -2.62
N GLN A 92 -14.76 23.24 -2.02
CA GLN A 92 -15.40 22.43 -0.97
C GLN A 92 -16.27 21.26 -1.49
N ASP A 93 -16.13 20.85 -2.75
CA ASP A 93 -16.92 19.76 -3.30
C ASP A 93 -16.24 18.40 -3.08
N ASP A 94 -17.03 17.36 -2.98
CA ASP A 94 -16.84 15.92 -2.73
C ASP A 94 -15.48 15.23 -3.01
N ALA A 95 -14.51 15.93 -3.55
CA ALA A 95 -13.09 15.54 -3.54
C ALA A 95 -12.50 15.57 -2.11
N ALA A 96 -13.33 15.71 -1.12
CA ALA A 96 -12.99 15.94 0.27
C ALA A 96 -12.27 14.78 0.95
N SER A 97 -12.11 13.65 0.32
CA SER A 97 -11.23 12.60 0.81
C SER A 97 -9.97 12.47 -0.05
N LEU A 98 -9.18 13.53 -0.07
CA LEU A 98 -7.77 13.42 -0.46
C LEU A 98 -6.95 12.79 0.67
N ARG A 99 -7.62 11.98 1.49
CA ARG A 99 -6.95 11.19 2.49
C ARG A 99 -6.15 10.08 1.78
N PRO A 100 -4.87 9.94 2.11
CA PRO A 100 -4.06 8.85 1.59
C PRO A 100 -4.68 7.48 1.89
N PRO A 101 -4.40 6.46 1.06
CA PRO A 101 -4.83 5.11 1.35
C PRO A 101 -4.30 4.66 2.70
N ALA A 102 -5.11 3.87 3.41
CA ALA A 102 -4.74 3.27 4.67
C ALA A 102 -4.49 1.77 4.46
N PHE A 103 -3.45 1.25 5.10
CA PHE A 103 -3.05 -0.15 4.99
C PHE A 103 -2.46 -0.67 6.30
N ALA A 104 -2.44 -1.99 6.45
CA ALA A 104 -1.70 -2.68 7.49
C ALA A 104 -0.72 -3.66 6.84
N PHE A 105 0.46 -3.83 7.41
CA PHE A 105 1.48 -4.75 6.90
C PHE A 105 1.08 -6.22 7.11
N GLY A 106 1.55 -7.08 6.20
CA GLY A 106 1.44 -8.53 6.34
C GLY A 106 0.03 -9.07 6.12
N ASP A 107 -0.18 -10.34 6.50
CA ASP A 107 -1.40 -11.11 6.26
C ASP A 107 -2.14 -11.50 7.54
N SER A 108 -1.68 -11.02 8.71
CA SER A 108 -2.34 -11.23 10.00
C SER A 108 -2.22 -10.00 10.91
N PRO A 109 -3.16 -9.80 11.87
CA PRO A 109 -3.09 -8.72 12.83
C PRO A 109 -1.78 -8.69 13.64
N GLU A 110 -1.29 -9.84 14.07
CA GLU A 110 -0.05 -9.97 14.84
C GLU A 110 1.18 -9.57 14.02
N MET A 111 1.20 -9.92 12.74
CA MET A 111 2.25 -9.50 11.81
C MET A 111 2.19 -8.00 11.58
N SER A 112 0.98 -7.44 11.37
CA SER A 112 0.77 -6.01 11.22
C SER A 112 1.32 -5.22 12.41
N ASP A 113 0.99 -5.62 13.63
CA ASP A 113 1.47 -4.99 14.85
C ASP A 113 3.00 -5.06 14.97
N ARG A 114 3.59 -6.21 14.65
CA ARG A 114 5.04 -6.42 14.70
C ARG A 114 5.76 -5.52 13.68
N LEU A 115 5.30 -5.51 12.43
CA LEU A 115 5.93 -4.74 11.37
C LEU A 115 5.73 -3.24 11.55
N ALA A 116 4.53 -2.81 11.98
CA ALA A 116 4.29 -1.42 12.32
C ALA A 116 5.22 -0.92 13.43
N LYS A 117 5.47 -1.76 14.44
CA LYS A 117 6.43 -1.42 15.50
C LYS A 117 7.84 -1.21 14.95
N LEU A 118 8.33 -2.05 14.04
CA LEU A 118 9.65 -1.88 13.42
C LEU A 118 9.75 -0.54 12.67
N VAL A 119 8.66 -0.12 11.99
CA VAL A 119 8.62 1.21 11.33
C VAL A 119 8.68 2.33 12.36
N LEU A 120 7.90 2.25 13.43
CA LEU A 120 7.88 3.27 14.48
C LEU A 120 9.22 3.37 15.24
N ASP A 121 9.92 2.26 15.42
CA ASP A 121 11.23 2.21 16.03
C ASP A 121 12.35 2.66 15.05
N GLY A 122 12.04 2.79 13.75
CA GLY A 122 13.00 3.17 12.71
C GLY A 122 13.88 2.00 12.24
N GLU A 123 13.53 0.78 12.58
CA GLU A 123 14.22 -0.44 12.15
C GLU A 123 13.76 -0.91 10.77
N LYS A 124 12.50 -0.62 10.39
CA LYS A 124 11.95 -0.87 9.06
C LYS A 124 11.73 0.45 8.34
N SER A 125 12.44 0.64 7.23
CA SER A 125 12.35 1.80 6.34
C SER A 125 12.11 1.43 4.88
N ALA A 126 11.90 0.15 4.60
CA ALA A 126 11.51 -0.34 3.29
C ALA A 126 10.48 -1.46 3.42
N THR A 127 9.78 -1.73 2.34
CA THR A 127 8.87 -2.87 2.20
C THR A 127 8.93 -3.38 0.77
N SER A 128 8.77 -4.69 0.59
CA SER A 128 8.77 -5.32 -0.73
C SER A 128 7.41 -5.93 -1.03
N ALA A 129 6.97 -5.78 -2.28
CA ALA A 129 5.77 -6.41 -2.81
C ALA A 129 6.08 -7.10 -4.13
N TRP A 130 5.29 -8.12 -4.47
CA TRP A 130 5.47 -8.87 -5.72
C TRP A 130 4.93 -8.05 -6.89
N LEU A 131 5.75 -7.81 -7.93
CA LEU A 131 5.36 -6.97 -9.05
C LEU A 131 4.08 -7.46 -9.75
N ALA A 132 3.96 -8.76 -9.98
CA ALA A 132 2.79 -9.31 -10.66
C ALA A 132 1.49 -9.19 -9.82
N SER A 133 1.58 -8.98 -8.50
CA SER A 133 0.41 -8.73 -7.66
C SER A 133 -0.25 -7.39 -8.00
N TYR A 134 0.54 -6.35 -8.30
CA TYR A 134 0.01 -5.04 -8.74
C TYR A 134 -0.82 -5.17 -10.01
N GLU A 135 -0.31 -5.92 -11.00
CA GLU A 135 -1.03 -6.15 -12.26
C GLU A 135 -2.30 -6.97 -12.04
N ALA A 136 -2.23 -8.02 -11.21
CA ALA A 136 -3.37 -8.89 -10.92
C ALA A 136 -4.49 -8.19 -10.16
N GLU A 137 -4.14 -7.25 -9.29
CA GLU A 137 -5.09 -6.44 -8.51
C GLU A 137 -5.55 -5.19 -9.27
N GLY A 138 -4.87 -4.83 -10.37
CA GLY A 138 -5.16 -3.61 -11.15
C GLY A 138 -4.88 -2.34 -10.39
N ILE A 139 -3.81 -2.34 -9.57
CA ILE A 139 -3.37 -1.20 -8.77
C ILE A 139 -2.03 -0.67 -9.28
N ASP A 140 -1.81 0.62 -9.10
CA ASP A 140 -0.58 1.27 -9.54
C ASP A 140 0.59 0.97 -8.58
N ILE A 141 1.81 0.92 -9.14
CA ILE A 141 3.04 0.84 -8.36
C ILE A 141 3.24 2.19 -7.65
N PRO A 142 3.67 2.20 -6.37
CA PRO A 142 3.93 3.44 -5.66
C PRO A 142 4.94 4.35 -6.38
N GLU A 143 4.73 5.65 -6.28
CA GLU A 143 5.64 6.66 -6.81
C GLU A 143 6.29 7.47 -5.67
N VAL A 144 7.49 8.03 -5.96
CA VAL A 144 8.18 8.88 -4.99
C VAL A 144 7.31 10.11 -4.68
N GLY A 145 7.05 10.32 -3.40
CA GLY A 145 6.19 11.39 -2.91
C GLY A 145 4.79 10.94 -2.50
N ASP A 146 4.39 9.72 -2.86
CA ASP A 146 3.10 9.17 -2.44
C ASP A 146 3.00 9.14 -0.91
N LEU A 147 1.78 9.33 -0.45
CA LEU A 147 1.45 9.29 0.97
C LEU A 147 0.59 8.06 1.28
N SER A 148 0.83 7.46 2.43
CA SER A 148 0.02 6.35 2.94
C SER A 148 -0.14 6.43 4.46
N ILE A 149 -1.24 5.88 4.97
CA ILE A 149 -1.50 5.79 6.41
C ILE A 149 -1.27 4.35 6.85
N MET A 150 -0.22 4.14 7.63
CA MET A 150 0.05 2.85 8.24
C MET A 150 -0.85 2.63 9.46
N CYS A 151 -1.52 1.48 9.47
CA CYS A 151 -2.39 1.04 10.56
C CYS A 151 -1.80 -0.16 11.33
N ASP A 152 -2.32 -0.41 12.52
CA ASP A 152 -2.05 -1.63 13.29
C ASP A 152 -2.96 -2.79 12.83
N GLY A 153 -2.83 -3.95 13.50
CA GLY A 153 -3.63 -5.14 13.21
C GLY A 153 -5.12 -5.02 13.56
N ALA A 154 -5.53 -3.91 14.17
CA ALA A 154 -6.93 -3.55 14.44
C ALA A 154 -7.43 -2.39 13.55
N ASP A 155 -6.76 -2.13 12.44
CA ASP A 155 -7.05 -1.04 11.48
C ASP A 155 -6.99 0.38 12.09
N ARG A 156 -6.32 0.57 13.22
CA ARG A 156 -6.15 1.89 13.83
C ARG A 156 -4.92 2.60 13.23
N PRO A 157 -5.04 3.87 12.81
CA PRO A 157 -3.95 4.59 12.20
C PRO A 157 -2.82 4.90 13.20
N LEU A 158 -1.59 4.60 12.83
CA LEU A 158 -0.38 4.78 13.64
C LEU A 158 0.56 5.85 13.09
N ALA A 159 0.81 5.86 11.79
CA ALA A 159 1.76 6.78 11.16
C ALA A 159 1.32 7.22 9.76
N LEU A 160 1.72 8.44 9.39
CA LEU A 160 1.70 8.93 8.02
C LEU A 160 3.07 8.68 7.43
N LEU A 161 3.12 7.94 6.33
CA LEU A 161 4.32 7.61 5.60
C LEU A 161 4.38 8.38 4.29
N ARG A 162 5.59 8.61 3.79
CA ARG A 162 5.86 9.10 2.44
C ARG A 162 6.81 8.14 1.75
N THR A 163 6.52 7.78 0.51
CA THR A 163 7.41 7.05 -0.36
C THR A 163 8.63 7.91 -0.72
N ALA A 164 9.81 7.47 -0.32
CA ALA A 164 11.08 8.19 -0.51
C ALA A 164 11.85 7.70 -1.73
N ASP A 165 11.76 6.41 -2.06
CA ASP A 165 12.39 5.77 -3.23
C ASP A 165 11.60 4.52 -3.61
N VAL A 166 11.61 4.17 -4.89
CA VAL A 166 10.99 2.94 -5.39
C VAL A 166 11.95 2.25 -6.34
N ARG A 167 12.18 0.96 -6.12
CA ARG A 167 13.05 0.15 -6.96
C ARG A 167 12.32 -1.09 -7.44
N LYS A 168 12.46 -1.36 -8.73
CA LYS A 168 11.99 -2.59 -9.35
C LYS A 168 13.21 -3.45 -9.66
N ILE A 169 13.33 -4.60 -9.02
CA ILE A 169 14.51 -5.46 -9.13
C ILE A 169 14.09 -6.93 -9.15
N PRO A 170 14.85 -7.82 -9.80
CA PRO A 170 14.64 -9.26 -9.70
C PRO A 170 14.71 -9.72 -8.24
N PHE A 171 13.83 -10.64 -7.82
CA PHE A 171 13.84 -11.19 -6.47
C PHE A 171 15.19 -11.85 -6.13
N ALA A 172 15.83 -12.47 -7.11
CA ALA A 172 17.14 -13.07 -6.95
C ALA A 172 18.24 -12.04 -6.58
N ASP A 173 18.11 -10.79 -7.08
CA ASP A 173 19.08 -9.70 -6.92
C ASP A 173 18.86 -8.87 -5.64
N VAL A 174 17.83 -9.17 -4.84
CA VAL A 174 17.65 -8.51 -3.54
C VAL A 174 18.89 -8.75 -2.67
N GLY A 175 19.51 -7.66 -2.26
CA GLY A 175 20.73 -7.65 -1.47
C GLY A 175 20.51 -7.44 0.04
N PRO A 176 21.59 -7.58 0.84
CA PRO A 176 21.50 -7.46 2.30
C PRO A 176 21.11 -6.04 2.78
N GLU A 177 21.27 -5.03 1.94
CA GLU A 177 20.84 -3.66 2.26
C GLU A 177 19.32 -3.55 2.32
N ILE A 178 18.58 -4.28 1.44
CA ILE A 178 17.13 -4.30 1.43
C ILE A 178 16.62 -5.10 2.63
N ALA A 179 17.13 -6.30 2.87
CA ALA A 179 16.77 -7.08 4.05
C ALA A 179 16.98 -6.29 5.36
N ARG A 180 18.07 -5.51 5.43
CA ARG A 180 18.34 -4.65 6.58
C ARG A 180 17.37 -3.47 6.66
N ALA A 181 17.01 -2.85 5.52
CA ALA A 181 16.06 -1.75 5.48
C ALA A 181 14.64 -2.20 5.84
N GLU A 182 14.31 -3.46 5.62
CA GLU A 182 13.05 -4.06 6.06
C GLU A 182 13.05 -4.47 7.54
N GLY A 183 14.25 -4.61 8.15
CA GLY A 183 14.36 -4.93 9.57
C GLY A 183 13.91 -6.36 9.94
N GLU A 184 13.81 -7.26 8.97
CA GLU A 184 13.20 -8.58 9.12
C GLU A 184 14.23 -9.72 9.11
N GLY A 185 15.41 -9.49 9.67
CA GLY A 185 16.42 -10.52 9.84
C GLY A 185 17.59 -10.45 8.84
N THR A 186 18.24 -11.58 8.63
CA THR A 186 19.31 -11.74 7.64
C THR A 186 18.75 -11.85 6.23
N LEU A 187 19.62 -11.68 5.21
CA LEU A 187 19.20 -11.84 3.81
C LEU A 187 18.62 -13.24 3.52
N ASP A 188 19.20 -14.28 4.12
CA ASP A 188 18.72 -15.65 3.89
C ASP A 188 17.34 -15.89 4.52
N GLU A 189 17.12 -15.38 5.74
CA GLU A 189 15.82 -15.39 6.41
C GLU A 189 14.82 -14.56 5.63
N TRP A 190 15.16 -13.34 5.22
CA TRP A 190 14.32 -12.48 4.41
C TRP A 190 13.89 -13.18 3.11
N LYS A 191 14.85 -13.79 2.36
CA LYS A 191 14.53 -14.49 1.11
C LYS A 191 13.64 -15.70 1.32
N ALA A 192 13.80 -16.43 2.41
CA ALA A 192 12.96 -17.59 2.71
C ALA A 192 11.52 -17.15 3.05
N GLU A 193 11.36 -16.20 3.97
CA GLU A 193 10.06 -15.71 4.42
C GLU A 193 9.30 -15.01 3.29
N HIS A 194 9.98 -14.17 2.49
CA HIS A 194 9.34 -13.46 1.37
C HIS A 194 8.97 -14.39 0.22
N ARG A 195 9.75 -15.43 -0.05
CA ARG A 195 9.35 -16.45 -1.04
C ARG A 195 8.05 -17.13 -0.64
N ASP A 196 7.94 -17.53 0.61
CA ASP A 196 6.74 -18.19 1.12
C ASP A 196 5.54 -17.23 1.16
N PHE A 197 5.77 -15.97 1.52
CA PHE A 197 4.75 -14.92 1.53
C PHE A 197 4.23 -14.65 0.12
N PHE A 198 5.11 -14.35 -0.84
CA PHE A 198 4.73 -14.07 -2.23
C PHE A 198 4.06 -15.27 -2.91
N ALA A 199 4.52 -16.49 -2.62
CA ALA A 199 3.86 -17.69 -3.15
C ALA A 199 2.41 -17.83 -2.63
N ARG A 200 2.16 -17.53 -1.36
CA ARG A 200 0.78 -17.53 -0.80
C ARG A 200 -0.06 -16.40 -1.39
N GLU A 201 0.52 -15.22 -1.54
CA GLU A 201 -0.15 -14.07 -2.14
C GLU A 201 -0.54 -14.35 -3.59
N CYS A 202 0.40 -14.82 -4.42
CA CYS A 202 0.14 -15.21 -5.81
C CYS A 202 -0.97 -16.28 -5.90
N ALA A 203 -0.92 -17.32 -5.05
CA ALA A 203 -1.95 -18.35 -5.02
C ALA A 203 -3.33 -17.79 -4.67
N ALA A 204 -3.41 -16.82 -3.77
CA ALA A 204 -4.66 -16.18 -3.40
C ALA A 204 -5.21 -15.26 -4.51
N LEU A 205 -4.32 -14.70 -5.34
CA LEU A 205 -4.67 -13.91 -6.53
C LEU A 205 -4.96 -14.77 -7.76
N GLY A 206 -4.69 -16.08 -7.69
CA GLY A 206 -4.87 -16.99 -8.82
C GLY A 206 -3.81 -16.86 -9.90
N ILE A 207 -2.64 -16.31 -9.55
CA ILE A 207 -1.47 -16.21 -10.42
C ILE A 207 -0.37 -17.16 -9.96
N GLU A 208 0.55 -17.52 -10.86
CA GLU A 208 1.69 -18.38 -10.55
C GLU A 208 2.84 -17.56 -9.97
N PHE A 209 3.46 -18.04 -8.89
CA PHE A 209 4.68 -17.46 -8.37
C PHE A 209 5.88 -17.91 -9.20
N ASP A 210 6.57 -16.97 -9.84
CA ASP A 210 7.80 -17.20 -10.60
C ASP A 210 9.01 -16.72 -9.78
N PRO A 211 9.88 -17.59 -9.26
CA PRO A 211 11.03 -17.19 -8.44
C PRO A 211 12.04 -16.29 -9.16
N GLU A 212 11.98 -16.21 -10.49
CA GLU A 212 12.79 -15.28 -11.31
C GLU A 212 12.09 -13.92 -11.54
N GLY A 213 10.89 -13.73 -11.00
CA GLY A 213 10.14 -12.51 -11.15
C GLY A 213 10.70 -11.35 -10.34
N ASP A 214 10.11 -10.17 -10.56
CA ASP A 214 10.53 -8.92 -9.95
C ASP A 214 9.75 -8.60 -8.68
N VAL A 215 10.43 -7.90 -7.77
CA VAL A 215 9.83 -7.22 -6.61
C VAL A 215 9.89 -5.71 -6.79
N VAL A 216 8.90 -5.04 -6.26
CA VAL A 216 8.87 -3.60 -6.03
C VAL A 216 9.31 -3.36 -4.60
N VAL A 217 10.43 -2.70 -4.40
CA VAL A 217 10.93 -2.30 -3.08
C VAL A 217 10.61 -0.82 -2.90
N GLU A 218 9.74 -0.52 -1.97
CA GLU A 218 9.36 0.83 -1.59
C GLU A 218 10.12 1.23 -0.33
N PHE A 219 10.84 2.35 -0.38
CA PHE A 219 11.47 2.96 0.80
C PHE A 219 10.57 4.06 1.32
N VAL A 220 10.33 4.06 2.62
CA VAL A 220 9.40 4.98 3.26
C VAL A 220 10.06 5.80 4.36
N GLU A 221 9.53 6.99 4.58
CA GLU A 221 9.86 7.84 5.72
C GLU A 221 8.60 8.17 6.52
N VAL A 222 8.73 8.24 7.83
CA VAL A 222 7.64 8.61 8.74
C VAL A 222 7.55 10.14 8.83
N LEU A 223 6.48 10.72 8.31
CA LEU A 223 6.21 12.15 8.40
C LEU A 223 5.52 12.54 9.71
N TYR A 224 4.67 11.66 10.21
CA TYR A 224 3.96 11.85 11.46
C TYR A 224 3.71 10.50 12.12
N ARG A 225 3.81 10.46 13.45
CA ARG A 225 3.38 9.31 14.27
C ARG A 225 2.33 9.75 15.27
N ARG A 226 1.38 8.88 15.55
CA ARG A 226 0.37 9.10 16.59
C ARG A 226 1.04 9.11 17.96
N ASP A 227 0.65 10.02 18.85
CA ASP A 227 1.14 10.05 20.22
C ASP A 227 0.76 8.76 20.96
N GLY A 228 1.75 8.09 21.55
CA GLY A 228 1.55 6.83 22.28
C GLY A 228 1.45 5.57 21.41
N ALA A 229 1.83 5.66 20.13
CA ALA A 229 2.00 4.51 19.24
C ALA A 229 3.39 3.90 19.37
#